data_71cf151a5c5da0ab6f5dfb883911ad72
#
_entry.id   71cf151a5c5da0ab6f5dfb883911ad72
#
_cell.length_a   1.000
_cell.length_b   1.000
_cell.length_c   1.000
_cell.angle_alpha   90.00
_cell.angle_beta   90.00
_cell.angle_gamma   90.00
#
_symmetry.space_group_name_H-M   'P 1'
#
loop_
_entity.id
_entity.type
_entity.pdbx_description
1 polymer ?
#
loop_
_entity_poly.entity_id
_entity_poly.type
_entity_poly.pdbx_seq_one_letter_code
_entity_poly.pdbx_strand_id
1 'polypeptide(L)'
;MSRKYLEDIIPKEEIFGYHDELDNRHERWCEQEEIYGFNDIETWDLDSTFAQLLYERLMMYKEIGGKVVDLSYHKIDIFDTTLTLSECIDLMIEKCKMAIKGDAPPNVIDPMDTVWKIMKEVHGLLWW
;
A
#
# COMPACT_ATOMS: atom_id res chain seq x y z
N MET A 1 2.78 -15.19 -10.26
CA MET A 1 2.71 -13.76 -10.63
C MET A 1 3.64 -12.97 -9.74
N SER A 2 4.46 -12.11 -10.34
CA SER A 2 5.39 -11.27 -9.60
C SER A 2 4.67 -10.01 -9.07
N ARG A 3 5.00 -9.61 -7.84
CA ARG A 3 4.54 -8.36 -7.23
C ARG A 3 5.75 -7.45 -7.05
N LYS A 4 6.21 -6.92 -8.17
CA LYS A 4 7.48 -6.20 -8.30
C LYS A 4 7.72 -5.17 -7.21
N TYR A 5 6.77 -4.29 -6.95
CA TYR A 5 6.97 -3.22 -5.97
C TYR A 5 7.21 -3.76 -4.56
N LEU A 6 6.50 -4.82 -4.18
CA LEU A 6 6.66 -5.44 -2.86
C LEU A 6 7.91 -6.32 -2.80
N GLU A 7 8.20 -7.08 -3.85
CA GLU A 7 9.39 -7.93 -3.90
C GLU A 7 10.68 -7.13 -3.81
N ASP A 8 10.66 -5.86 -4.20
CA ASP A 8 11.82 -4.96 -4.07
C ASP A 8 12.14 -4.59 -2.62
N ILE A 9 11.19 -4.75 -1.69
CA ILE A 9 11.36 -4.30 -0.31
C ILE A 9 11.20 -5.40 0.74
N ILE A 10 10.51 -6.50 0.42
CA ILE A 10 10.30 -7.63 1.33
C ILE A 10 10.41 -8.96 0.57
N PRO A 11 10.73 -10.09 1.28
CA PRO A 11 10.70 -11.41 0.68
C PRO A 11 9.27 -11.78 0.24
N LYS A 12 9.16 -12.62 -0.77
CA LYS A 12 7.84 -13.04 -1.29
C LYS A 12 6.97 -13.74 -0.23
N GLU A 13 7.61 -14.40 0.74
CA GLU A 13 6.92 -15.11 1.83
C GLU A 13 6.17 -14.14 2.76
N GLU A 14 6.54 -12.86 2.77
CA GLU A 14 5.91 -11.82 3.58
C GLU A 14 4.84 -11.03 2.81
N ILE A 15 4.69 -11.28 1.52
CA ILE A 15 3.67 -10.60 0.71
C ILE A 15 2.30 -11.16 1.05
N PHE A 16 1.32 -10.28 1.18
CA PHE A 16 -0.04 -10.65 1.56
C PHE A 16 -0.59 -11.75 0.65
N GLY A 17 -1.26 -12.73 1.26
CA GLY A 17 -1.86 -13.84 0.53
C GLY A 17 -0.88 -14.94 0.10
N TYR A 18 0.42 -14.80 0.40
CA TYR A 18 1.39 -15.85 0.05
C TYR A 18 1.07 -17.17 0.76
N HIS A 19 1.21 -18.27 0.03
CA HIS A 19 1.11 -19.62 0.59
C HIS A 19 2.05 -20.57 -0.16
N ASP A 20 2.61 -21.52 0.59
CA ASP A 20 3.49 -22.55 0.06
C ASP A 20 2.66 -23.65 -0.59
N GLU A 21 3.13 -24.15 -1.74
CA GLU A 21 2.50 -25.28 -2.45
C GLU A 21 2.42 -26.56 -1.60
N LEU A 22 3.33 -26.70 -0.63
CA LEU A 22 3.40 -27.85 0.25
C LEU A 22 2.47 -27.74 1.46
N ASP A 23 1.87 -26.57 1.70
CA ASP A 23 0.90 -26.38 2.78
C ASP A 23 -0.38 -27.16 2.44
N ASN A 24 -0.93 -27.88 3.43
CA ASN A 24 -2.13 -28.69 3.23
C ASN A 24 -3.39 -27.85 2.93
N ARG A 25 -3.33 -26.53 3.11
CA ARG A 25 -4.42 -25.59 2.81
C ARG A 25 -4.24 -24.89 1.45
N HIS A 26 -3.16 -25.21 0.73
CA HIS A 26 -2.82 -24.57 -0.54
C HIS A 26 -3.98 -24.65 -1.54
N GLU A 27 -4.59 -25.83 -1.68
CA GLU A 27 -5.70 -26.05 -2.61
C GLU A 27 -6.89 -25.14 -2.28
N ARG A 28 -7.23 -25.00 -0.99
CA ARG A 28 -8.30 -24.11 -0.53
C ARG A 28 -8.03 -22.67 -0.92
N TRP A 29 -6.80 -22.21 -0.71
CA TRP A 29 -6.43 -20.84 -1.02
C TRP A 29 -6.42 -20.57 -2.52
N CYS A 30 -5.97 -21.53 -3.34
CA CYS A 30 -6.03 -21.41 -4.79
C CYS A 30 -7.48 -21.30 -5.27
N GLU A 31 -8.39 -22.08 -4.70
CA GLU A 31 -9.81 -22.02 -5.02
C GLU A 31 -10.42 -20.66 -4.64
N GLN A 32 -10.08 -20.14 -3.47
CA GLN A 32 -10.54 -18.82 -3.04
C GLN A 32 -10.06 -17.72 -4.00
N GLU A 33 -8.79 -17.76 -4.40
CA GLU A 33 -8.23 -16.81 -5.36
C GLU A 33 -8.96 -16.86 -6.70
N GLU A 34 -9.34 -18.05 -7.15
CA GLU A 34 -10.09 -18.22 -8.39
C GLU A 34 -11.51 -17.63 -8.29
N ILE A 35 -12.19 -17.86 -7.17
CA ILE A 35 -13.58 -17.43 -6.97
C ILE A 35 -13.67 -15.94 -6.62
N TYR A 36 -12.81 -15.46 -5.71
CA TYR A 36 -12.92 -14.13 -5.13
C TYR A 36 -11.82 -13.16 -5.58
N GLY A 37 -10.74 -13.64 -6.18
CA GLY A 37 -9.57 -12.82 -6.49
C GLY A 37 -8.64 -12.59 -5.31
N PHE A 38 -8.92 -13.19 -4.16
CA PHE A 38 -8.08 -13.14 -2.96
C PHE A 38 -8.34 -14.38 -2.10
N ASN A 39 -7.46 -14.61 -1.12
CA ASN A 39 -7.60 -15.74 -0.21
C ASN A 39 -7.75 -15.25 1.25
N ASP A 40 -8.10 -16.17 2.17
CA ASP A 40 -8.40 -15.77 3.54
C ASP A 40 -7.17 -15.39 4.37
N ILE A 41 -5.96 -15.70 3.91
CA ILE A 41 -4.72 -15.21 4.54
C ILE A 41 -4.70 -13.68 4.54
N GLU A 42 -5.23 -13.06 3.48
CA GLU A 42 -5.26 -11.62 3.33
C GLU A 42 -6.16 -10.92 4.36
N THR A 43 -7.00 -11.69 5.05
CA THR A 43 -7.88 -11.16 6.09
C THR A 43 -7.35 -11.39 7.51
N TRP A 44 -6.24 -12.14 7.65
CA TRP A 44 -5.70 -12.48 8.97
C TRP A 44 -5.11 -11.26 9.68
N ASP A 45 -4.49 -10.35 8.91
CA ASP A 45 -3.96 -9.08 9.40
C ASP A 45 -4.25 -8.01 8.36
N LEU A 46 -5.39 -7.35 8.50
CA LEU A 46 -5.84 -6.35 7.54
C LEU A 46 -4.95 -5.12 7.51
N ASP A 47 -4.34 -4.73 8.63
CA ASP A 47 -3.41 -3.60 8.66
C ASP A 47 -2.22 -3.86 7.74
N SER A 48 -1.62 -5.04 7.84
CA SER A 48 -0.50 -5.43 7.00
C SER A 48 -0.91 -5.52 5.53
N THR A 49 -2.06 -6.15 5.27
CA THR A 49 -2.59 -6.28 3.91
C THR A 49 -2.85 -4.91 3.28
N PHE A 50 -3.51 -4.01 4.01
CA PHE A 50 -3.81 -2.67 3.49
C PHE A 50 -2.55 -1.84 3.25
N ALA A 51 -1.55 -1.94 4.11
CA ALA A 51 -0.28 -1.25 3.91
C ALA A 51 0.39 -1.68 2.59
N GLN A 52 0.42 -2.99 2.35
CA GLN A 52 0.99 -3.56 1.13
C GLN A 52 0.18 -3.20 -0.12
N LEU A 53 -1.16 -3.31 -0.04
CA LEU A 53 -2.05 -2.95 -1.14
C LEU A 53 -1.90 -1.49 -1.54
N LEU A 54 -1.89 -0.59 -0.57
CA LEU A 54 -1.75 0.83 -0.82
C LEU A 54 -0.37 1.16 -1.41
N TYR A 55 0.68 0.56 -0.86
CA TYR A 55 2.04 0.78 -1.35
C TYR A 55 2.14 0.47 -2.86
N GLU A 56 1.70 -0.72 -3.26
CA GLU A 56 1.75 -1.12 -4.67
C GLU A 56 0.98 -0.15 -5.57
N ARG A 57 -0.22 0.20 -5.15
CA ARG A 57 -1.11 1.02 -5.99
C ARG A 57 -0.68 2.47 -6.04
N LEU A 58 -0.18 3.00 -4.95
CA LEU A 58 0.36 4.36 -4.94
C LEU A 58 1.64 4.46 -5.77
N MET A 59 2.50 3.44 -5.73
CA MET A 59 3.69 3.39 -6.56
C MET A 59 3.33 3.38 -8.05
N MET A 60 2.39 2.54 -8.44
CA MET A 60 1.94 2.49 -9.84
C MET A 60 1.21 3.76 -10.24
N TYR A 61 0.37 4.31 -9.37
CA TYR A 61 -0.31 5.57 -9.62
C TYR A 61 0.68 6.70 -9.90
N LYS A 62 1.72 6.80 -9.08
CA LYS A 62 2.77 7.79 -9.27
C LYS A 62 3.50 7.59 -10.60
N GLU A 63 3.85 6.35 -10.91
CA GLU A 63 4.62 6.00 -12.11
C GLU A 63 3.82 6.22 -13.41
N ILE A 64 2.56 5.80 -13.43
CA ILE A 64 1.72 5.82 -14.63
C ILE A 64 0.79 7.03 -14.63
N GLY A 65 0.00 7.21 -13.59
CA GLY A 65 -0.95 8.31 -13.48
C GLY A 65 -0.28 9.68 -13.49
N GLY A 66 0.90 9.78 -12.87
CA GLY A 66 1.69 11.01 -12.85
C GLY A 66 2.18 11.47 -14.22
N LYS A 67 2.13 10.59 -15.23
CA LYS A 67 2.42 10.96 -16.63
C LYS A 67 1.20 11.51 -17.36
N VAL A 68 0.02 11.33 -16.81
CA VAL A 68 -1.26 11.73 -17.43
C VAL A 68 -1.80 13.00 -16.81
N VAL A 69 -1.71 13.12 -15.47
CA VAL A 69 -2.21 14.26 -14.73
C VAL A 69 -1.06 14.95 -13.97
N ASP A 70 -1.21 16.26 -13.77
CA ASP A 70 -0.24 17.03 -12.98
C ASP A 70 -0.52 16.87 -11.49
N LEU A 71 0.27 16.02 -10.84
CA LEU A 71 0.13 15.75 -9.42
C LEU A 71 0.56 16.93 -8.53
N SER A 72 1.17 17.95 -9.10
CA SER A 72 1.55 19.18 -8.38
C SER A 72 0.47 20.24 -8.42
N TYR A 73 -0.62 20.01 -9.17
CA TYR A 73 -1.69 21.01 -9.35
C TYR A 73 -2.50 21.22 -8.08
N HIS A 74 -2.95 20.14 -7.44
CA HIS A 74 -3.73 20.24 -6.21
C HIS A 74 -2.84 20.50 -5.01
N LYS A 75 -3.28 21.43 -4.15
CA LYS A 75 -2.61 21.77 -2.90
C LYS A 75 -3.55 21.42 -1.75
N ILE A 76 -3.00 20.75 -0.76
CA ILE A 76 -3.74 20.21 0.39
C ILE A 76 -3.19 20.82 1.66
N ASP A 77 -4.06 21.43 2.47
CA ASP A 77 -3.71 21.94 3.79
C ASP A 77 -3.83 20.80 4.79
N ILE A 78 -2.70 20.34 5.29
CA ILE A 78 -2.63 19.24 6.24
C ILE A 78 -1.37 19.37 7.10
N PHE A 79 -1.40 18.90 8.34
CA PHE A 79 -0.28 18.94 9.28
C PHE A 79 0.28 20.36 9.48
N ASP A 80 -0.62 21.35 9.55
CA ASP A 80 -0.27 22.78 9.71
C ASP A 80 0.63 23.31 8.59
N THR A 81 0.57 22.71 7.41
CA THR A 81 1.32 23.15 6.23
C THR A 81 0.49 22.92 4.97
N THR A 82 1.03 23.31 3.83
CA THR A 82 0.41 23.06 2.52
C THR A 82 1.31 22.14 1.71
N LEU A 83 0.76 21.01 1.28
CA LEU A 83 1.48 20.03 0.46
C LEU A 83 0.78 19.89 -0.89
N THR A 84 1.54 19.61 -1.95
CA THR A 84 0.94 19.21 -3.23
C THR A 84 0.43 17.78 -3.13
N LEU A 85 -0.45 17.37 -4.04
CA LEU A 85 -0.89 15.98 -4.11
C LEU A 85 0.30 15.04 -4.32
N SER A 86 1.28 15.44 -5.13
CA SER A 86 2.53 14.68 -5.33
C SER A 86 3.27 14.44 -4.02
N GLU A 87 3.42 15.48 -3.21
CA GLU A 87 4.08 15.38 -1.90
C GLU A 87 3.27 14.50 -0.93
N CYS A 88 1.95 14.57 -0.97
CA CYS A 88 1.08 13.71 -0.18
C CYS A 88 1.25 12.23 -0.57
N ILE A 89 1.30 11.94 -1.86
CA ILE A 89 1.51 10.57 -2.37
C ILE A 89 2.88 10.05 -1.92
N ASP A 90 3.93 10.84 -2.06
CA ASP A 90 5.28 10.45 -1.65
C ASP A 90 5.34 10.16 -0.15
N LEU A 91 4.68 10.97 0.66
CA LEU A 91 4.63 10.76 2.11
C LEU A 91 3.87 9.49 2.47
N MET A 92 2.74 9.23 1.81
CA MET A 92 1.99 7.98 2.01
C MET A 92 2.82 6.76 1.63
N ILE A 93 3.52 6.80 0.50
CA ILE A 93 4.40 5.71 0.05
C ILE A 93 5.48 5.44 1.10
N GLU A 94 6.14 6.48 1.60
CA GLU A 94 7.17 6.36 2.63
C GLU A 94 6.62 5.71 3.90
N LYS A 95 5.47 6.13 4.36
CA LYS A 95 4.86 5.60 5.59
C LYS A 95 4.36 4.17 5.42
N CYS A 96 3.77 3.84 4.28
CA CYS A 96 3.42 2.45 3.97
C CYS A 96 4.65 1.55 3.97
N LYS A 97 5.75 2.01 3.39
CA LYS A 97 7.01 1.26 3.37
C LYS A 97 7.54 1.01 4.78
N MET A 98 7.49 2.03 5.66
CA MET A 98 7.86 1.87 7.07
C MET A 98 7.01 0.80 7.77
N ALA A 99 5.69 0.83 7.55
CA ALA A 99 4.78 -0.14 8.14
C ALA A 99 5.07 -1.56 7.63
N ILE A 100 5.32 -1.70 6.33
CA ILE A 100 5.59 -3.01 5.71
C ILE A 100 6.90 -3.60 6.22
N LYS A 101 7.95 -2.78 6.32
CA LYS A 101 9.29 -3.23 6.74
C LYS A 101 9.47 -3.28 8.25
N GLY A 102 8.59 -2.63 9.02
CA GLY A 102 8.71 -2.58 10.47
C GLY A 102 9.92 -1.77 10.95
N ASP A 103 10.38 -0.80 10.16
CA ASP A 103 11.58 -0.01 10.46
C ASP A 103 11.29 1.46 10.78
N ALA A 104 10.08 1.75 11.27
CA ALA A 104 9.73 3.10 11.67
C ALA A 104 10.63 3.61 12.81
N PRO A 105 11.02 4.92 12.78
CA PRO A 105 11.78 5.50 13.88
C PRO A 105 11.01 5.40 15.22
N PRO A 106 11.71 5.40 16.38
CA PRO A 106 11.04 5.26 17.68
C PRO A 106 9.96 6.31 17.98
N ASN A 107 10.06 7.49 17.38
CA ASN A 107 9.07 8.55 17.56
C ASN A 107 7.81 8.36 16.69
N VAL A 108 7.81 7.39 15.79
CA VAL A 108 6.66 7.07 14.93
C VAL A 108 6.03 5.79 15.47
N ILE A 109 4.91 5.94 16.17
CA ILE A 109 4.24 4.81 16.81
C ILE A 109 3.50 3.96 15.78
N ASP A 110 2.76 4.61 14.87
CA ASP A 110 2.00 3.94 13.81
C ASP A 110 2.17 4.73 12.51
N PRO A 111 3.00 4.25 11.57
CA PRO A 111 3.17 4.94 10.29
C PRO A 111 1.87 5.05 9.49
N MET A 112 0.97 4.08 9.63
CA MET A 112 -0.29 4.10 8.88
C MET A 112 -1.26 5.19 9.35
N ASP A 113 -1.12 5.71 10.56
CA ASP A 113 -1.93 6.83 11.04
C ASP A 113 -1.78 8.05 10.11
N THR A 114 -0.56 8.36 9.71
CA THR A 114 -0.30 9.44 8.74
C THR A 114 -0.95 9.14 7.39
N VAL A 115 -0.87 7.89 6.93
CA VAL A 115 -1.47 7.47 5.65
C VAL A 115 -2.97 7.70 5.67
N TRP A 116 -3.66 7.27 6.75
CA TRP A 116 -5.11 7.43 6.85
C TRP A 116 -5.52 8.90 6.94
N LYS A 117 -4.77 9.72 7.65
CA LYS A 117 -5.03 11.16 7.73
C LYS A 117 -4.91 11.85 6.37
N ILE A 118 -3.89 11.51 5.59
CA ILE A 118 -3.72 12.04 4.24
C ILE A 118 -4.81 11.51 3.32
N MET A 119 -5.10 10.20 3.38
CA MET A 119 -6.09 9.57 2.51
C MET A 119 -7.48 10.18 2.72
N LYS A 120 -7.83 10.53 3.94
CA LYS A 120 -9.08 11.23 4.25
C LYS A 120 -9.22 12.52 3.44
N GLU A 121 -8.13 13.26 3.24
CA GLU A 121 -8.13 14.53 2.53
C GLU A 121 -8.03 14.37 1.00
N VAL A 122 -7.37 13.32 0.51
CA VAL A 122 -7.00 13.23 -0.92
C VAL A 122 -7.70 12.13 -1.71
N HIS A 123 -8.42 11.20 -1.07
CA HIS A 123 -8.93 10.02 -1.78
C HIS A 123 -9.80 10.37 -2.98
N GLY A 124 -10.54 11.48 -2.94
CA GLY A 124 -11.36 11.94 -4.06
C GLY A 124 -10.57 12.53 -5.23
N LEU A 125 -9.26 12.77 -5.04
CA LEU A 125 -8.38 13.33 -6.06
C LEU A 125 -7.51 12.26 -6.75
N LEU A 126 -7.54 11.02 -6.25
CA LEU A 126 -6.69 9.94 -6.74
C LEU A 126 -7.34 9.22 -7.93
N TRP A 127 -7.33 9.91 -9.08
CA TRP A 127 -7.83 9.34 -10.33
C TRP A 127 -7.03 9.89 -11.50
N TRP A 128 -7.07 9.20 -12.63
CA TRP A 128 -6.46 9.62 -13.88
C TRP A 128 -7.07 8.85 -15.04
#